data_1ec068bb87d4561694c74a6420105e24
#
_entry.id   1ec068bb87d4561694c74a6420105e24
#
_cell.length_a   1.000
_cell.length_b   1.000
_cell.length_c   1.000
_cell.angle_alpha   90.00
_cell.angle_beta   90.00
_cell.angle_gamma   90.00
#
_symmetry.space_group_name_H-M   'P 1'
#
loop_
_entity.id
_entity.type
_entity.pdbx_description
1 polymer ?
#
loop_
_entity_poly.entity_id
_entity_poly.type
_entity_poly.pdbx_seq_one_letter_code
_entity_poly.pdbx_strand_id
1 'polypeptide(L)'
;MTSDEPRGPRDAPPGDDGSLGDAPPGEPPSDDDWPVDLRGVTESVVATLGPNDRWNMAALGLHAPDNPGEPVEATTWGNTRTKRNFHRQGGGVVQFTPDSREFVDAAVTIREEAHPVLPNADAWVEVDAEAVDRGTEGDTEWERWELRPTASGTVADERPHTINRGFGAVIDATVAASRLDVPAYDTETLLDRLAYFADTVEKCGGPREQAAFETLSAATEWRSRVADDG
;
A
#
# COMPACT_ATOMS: atom_id res chain seq x y z
N MET A 1 -14.93 56.08 48.48
CA MET A 1 -15.97 56.15 47.42
C MET A 1 -15.28 55.79 46.14
N THR A 2 -15.22 54.52 45.81
CA THR A 2 -14.71 54.00 44.57
C THR A 2 -15.80 53.13 43.98
N SER A 3 -16.37 53.64 42.89
CA SER A 3 -17.48 53.03 42.17
C SER A 3 -16.99 51.79 41.44
N ASP A 4 -17.56 50.67 41.78
CA ASP A 4 -17.35 49.38 41.09
C ASP A 4 -18.35 49.32 39.93
N GLU A 5 -17.84 49.28 38.71
CA GLU A 5 -18.61 49.19 37.48
C GLU A 5 -18.69 47.74 37.04
N PRO A 6 -19.88 47.13 36.79
CA PRO A 6 -19.99 45.73 36.40
C PRO A 6 -19.57 45.53 34.94
N ARG A 7 -18.61 44.63 34.70
CA ARG A 7 -18.22 44.17 33.36
C ARG A 7 -19.38 43.38 32.74
N GLY A 8 -19.81 43.82 31.57
CA GLY A 8 -20.77 43.15 30.71
C GLY A 8 -20.27 41.78 30.20
N PRO A 9 -21.18 40.93 29.70
CA PRO A 9 -20.86 39.57 29.27
C PRO A 9 -19.91 39.61 28.07
N ARG A 10 -18.85 38.75 28.13
CA ARG A 10 -17.94 38.56 27.02
C ARG A 10 -18.70 37.82 25.92
N ASP A 11 -18.71 38.36 24.73
CA ASP A 11 -19.14 37.68 23.51
C ASP A 11 -18.33 36.41 23.31
N ALA A 12 -19.02 35.28 23.19
CA ALA A 12 -18.45 34.04 22.75
C ALA A 12 -18.02 34.16 21.28
N PRO A 13 -16.90 33.56 20.86
CA PRO A 13 -16.54 33.55 19.44
C PRO A 13 -17.60 32.76 18.65
N PRO A 14 -17.87 33.15 17.39
CA PRO A 14 -18.79 32.43 16.53
C PRO A 14 -18.29 30.99 16.37
N GLY A 15 -19.20 30.04 16.53
CA GLY A 15 -18.93 28.61 16.30
C GLY A 15 -18.45 28.41 14.86
N ASP A 16 -17.30 27.80 14.72
CA ASP A 16 -16.82 27.26 13.47
C ASP A 16 -17.75 26.10 13.13
N ASP A 17 -18.72 26.32 12.26
CA ASP A 17 -19.51 25.27 11.65
C ASP A 17 -18.60 24.63 10.58
N GLY A 18 -17.88 23.59 10.99
CA GLY A 18 -17.04 22.78 10.12
C GLY A 18 -17.83 22.12 9.00
N SER A 19 -18.36 22.95 8.10
CA SER A 19 -18.73 22.53 6.75
C SER A 19 -17.43 22.13 6.06
N LEU A 20 -17.25 20.82 5.84
CA LEU A 20 -16.29 20.31 4.87
C LEU A 20 -16.66 20.97 3.55
N GLY A 21 -15.91 22.04 3.19
CA GLY A 21 -16.11 22.76 1.95
C GLY A 21 -16.06 21.76 0.78
N ASP A 22 -17.09 21.84 -0.08
CA ASP A 22 -17.06 21.22 -1.40
C ASP A 22 -15.73 21.58 -2.06
N ALA A 23 -14.88 20.58 -2.27
CA ALA A 23 -13.72 20.75 -3.13
C ALA A 23 -14.24 21.20 -4.51
N PRO A 24 -13.59 22.18 -5.17
CA PRO A 24 -14.01 22.58 -6.50
C PRO A 24 -13.97 21.32 -7.40
N PRO A 25 -14.92 21.18 -8.36
CA PRO A 25 -14.87 20.09 -9.32
C PRO A 25 -13.55 20.19 -10.07
N GLY A 26 -12.59 19.31 -9.72
CA GLY A 26 -11.36 19.15 -10.45
C GLY A 26 -11.66 18.57 -11.83
N GLU A 27 -10.81 18.84 -12.82
CA GLU A 27 -10.79 18.06 -14.05
C GLU A 27 -10.73 16.57 -13.69
N PRO A 28 -11.43 15.68 -14.43
CA PRO A 28 -11.33 14.26 -14.18
C PRO A 28 -9.84 13.86 -14.22
N PRO A 29 -9.38 13.03 -13.26
CA PRO A 29 -8.00 12.58 -13.23
C PRO A 29 -7.60 11.95 -14.55
N SER A 30 -6.37 12.20 -15.01
CA SER A 30 -5.76 11.45 -16.09
C SER A 30 -5.38 10.05 -15.59
N ASP A 31 -5.16 9.09 -16.49
CA ASP A 31 -4.76 7.71 -16.15
C ASP A 31 -3.48 7.63 -15.26
N ASP A 32 -2.75 8.74 -15.12
CA ASP A 32 -1.54 8.90 -14.31
C ASP A 32 -1.77 9.56 -12.93
N ASP A 33 -3.01 9.84 -12.52
CA ASP A 33 -3.31 10.61 -11.31
C ASP A 33 -3.31 9.81 -10.00
N TRP A 34 -2.41 8.86 -9.89
CA TRP A 34 -2.08 8.27 -8.61
C TRP A 34 -1.35 9.30 -7.73
N PRO A 35 -1.75 9.46 -6.44
CA PRO A 35 -1.13 10.47 -5.57
C PRO A 35 0.29 10.12 -5.13
N VAL A 36 0.81 8.99 -5.58
CA VAL A 36 2.14 8.43 -5.24
C VAL A 36 2.81 7.82 -6.46
N ASP A 37 4.15 7.76 -6.44
CA ASP A 37 4.93 7.01 -7.42
C ASP A 37 4.82 5.51 -7.14
N LEU A 38 4.08 4.78 -7.95
CA LEU A 38 3.98 3.32 -7.86
C LEU A 38 5.21 2.67 -8.52
N ARG A 39 5.72 1.58 -7.90
CA ARG A 39 6.84 0.80 -8.44
C ARG A 39 6.79 -0.64 -7.97
N GLY A 40 7.04 -1.59 -8.86
CA GLY A 40 6.91 -3.00 -8.56
C GLY A 40 5.55 -3.28 -7.92
N VAL A 41 5.54 -3.89 -6.74
CA VAL A 41 4.33 -4.01 -5.92
C VAL A 41 4.39 -2.99 -4.78
N THR A 42 3.46 -2.04 -4.80
CA THR A 42 3.26 -1.07 -3.72
C THR A 42 2.13 -1.55 -2.82
N GLU A 43 2.42 -1.72 -1.53
CA GLU A 43 1.43 -2.13 -0.55
C GLU A 43 0.51 -0.97 -0.17
N SER A 44 -0.78 -1.25 -0.07
CA SER A 44 -1.82 -0.27 0.25
C SER A 44 -2.91 -0.86 1.15
N VAL A 45 -3.79 -0.02 1.66
CA VAL A 45 -5.05 -0.42 2.27
C VAL A 45 -6.18 -0.02 1.34
N VAL A 46 -7.05 -0.96 0.98
CA VAL A 46 -8.26 -0.67 0.20
C VAL A 46 -9.49 -0.68 1.09
N ALA A 47 -10.28 0.37 0.98
CA ALA A 47 -11.61 0.47 1.57
C ALA A 47 -12.67 0.12 0.52
N THR A 48 -13.53 -0.85 0.80
CA THR A 48 -14.63 -1.25 -0.08
C THR A 48 -15.96 -1.25 0.68
N LEU A 49 -17.00 -0.65 0.11
CA LEU A 49 -18.30 -0.52 0.80
C LEU A 49 -19.00 -1.87 0.93
N GLY A 50 -19.26 -2.28 2.17
CA GLY A 50 -19.98 -3.50 2.51
C GLY A 50 -21.50 -3.39 2.30
N PRO A 51 -22.25 -4.52 2.32
CA PRO A 51 -23.71 -4.52 2.23
C PRO A 51 -24.40 -3.96 3.50
N ASN A 52 -23.64 -3.70 4.54
CA ASN A 52 -24.04 -3.13 5.84
C ASN A 52 -23.72 -1.64 5.96
N ASP A 53 -23.44 -0.97 4.85
CA ASP A 53 -23.03 0.44 4.77
C ASP A 53 -21.76 0.76 5.61
N ARG A 54 -20.89 -0.26 5.79
CA ARG A 54 -19.58 -0.10 6.43
C ARG A 54 -18.47 -0.33 5.41
N TRP A 55 -17.39 0.41 5.54
CA TRP A 55 -16.21 0.28 4.72
C TRP A 55 -15.32 -0.83 5.27
N ASN A 56 -15.18 -1.92 4.51
CA ASN A 56 -14.24 -2.99 4.83
C ASN A 56 -12.84 -2.57 4.43
N MET A 57 -11.91 -2.54 5.40
CA MET A 57 -10.49 -2.29 5.17
C MET A 57 -9.76 -3.60 4.93
N ALA A 58 -8.93 -3.64 3.89
CA ALA A 58 -8.10 -4.81 3.57
C ALA A 58 -6.77 -4.37 2.97
N ALA A 59 -5.70 -5.13 3.23
CA ALA A 59 -4.44 -4.94 2.51
C ALA A 59 -4.61 -5.32 1.03
N LEU A 60 -4.00 -4.55 0.13
CA LEU A 60 -4.01 -4.79 -1.31
C LEU A 60 -2.67 -4.35 -1.91
N GLY A 61 -1.98 -5.27 -2.57
CA GLY A 61 -0.78 -4.97 -3.35
C GLY A 61 -1.17 -4.41 -4.71
N LEU A 62 -0.59 -3.27 -5.06
CA LEU A 62 -0.76 -2.59 -6.34
C LEU A 62 0.43 -2.87 -7.23
N HIS A 63 0.20 -3.47 -8.37
CA HIS A 63 1.22 -3.72 -9.39
C HIS A 63 1.34 -2.49 -10.28
N ALA A 64 2.51 -1.85 -10.22
CA ALA A 64 2.81 -0.73 -11.10
C ALA A 64 2.77 -1.19 -12.57
N PRO A 65 2.23 -0.37 -13.50
CA PRO A 65 2.25 -0.71 -14.91
C PRO A 65 3.68 -0.74 -15.47
N ASP A 66 3.92 -1.62 -16.44
CA ASP A 66 5.21 -1.69 -17.13
C ASP A 66 5.43 -0.51 -18.08
N ASN A 67 4.34 0.02 -18.66
CA ASN A 67 4.38 1.12 -19.59
C ASN A 67 3.44 2.27 -19.16
N PRO A 68 3.80 3.53 -19.47
CA PRO A 68 2.92 4.67 -19.23
C PRO A 68 1.55 4.50 -19.93
N GLY A 69 0.47 4.76 -19.20
CA GLY A 69 -0.90 4.66 -19.69
C GLY A 69 -1.53 3.26 -19.59
N GLU A 70 -0.80 2.25 -19.17
CA GLU A 70 -1.39 0.98 -18.76
C GLU A 70 -2.03 1.12 -17.35
N PRO A 71 -3.12 0.38 -17.07
CA PRO A 71 -3.76 0.44 -15.77
C PRO A 71 -2.88 -0.17 -14.67
N VAL A 72 -3.07 0.31 -13.45
CA VAL A 72 -2.54 -0.36 -12.25
C VAL A 72 -3.35 -1.64 -12.03
N GLU A 73 -2.67 -2.74 -11.74
CA GLU A 73 -3.32 -4.00 -11.46
C GLU A 73 -3.27 -4.37 -9.97
N ALA A 74 -4.25 -5.14 -9.53
CA ALA A 74 -4.26 -5.77 -8.21
C ALA A 74 -4.84 -7.17 -8.30
N THR A 75 -4.47 -8.05 -7.37
CA THR A 75 -4.99 -9.42 -7.33
C THR A 75 -5.64 -9.70 -5.98
N THR A 76 -6.86 -10.21 -6.01
CA THR A 76 -7.56 -10.74 -4.83
C THR A 76 -7.47 -12.26 -4.80
N TRP A 77 -7.14 -12.81 -3.64
CA TRP A 77 -6.96 -14.25 -3.43
C TRP A 77 -8.11 -14.81 -2.59
N GLY A 78 -8.72 -15.88 -3.06
CA GLY A 78 -9.84 -16.54 -2.39
C GLY A 78 -11.13 -15.72 -2.43
N ASN A 79 -12.11 -16.11 -1.59
CA ASN A 79 -13.41 -15.46 -1.50
C ASN A 79 -13.41 -14.36 -0.43
N THR A 80 -12.67 -13.26 -0.69
CA THR A 80 -12.54 -12.13 0.23
C THR A 80 -13.76 -11.20 0.19
N ARG A 81 -13.90 -10.34 1.22
CA ARG A 81 -14.88 -9.26 1.23
C ARG A 81 -14.57 -8.24 0.13
N THR A 82 -13.31 -7.90 -0.07
CA THR A 82 -12.86 -6.98 -1.11
C THR A 82 -13.30 -7.43 -2.49
N LYS A 83 -13.02 -8.69 -2.86
CA LYS A 83 -13.49 -9.30 -4.13
C LYS A 83 -15.00 -9.14 -4.32
N ARG A 84 -15.80 -9.55 -3.30
CA ARG A 84 -17.26 -9.46 -3.37
C ARG A 84 -17.76 -8.02 -3.46
N ASN A 85 -17.08 -7.09 -2.79
CA ASN A 85 -17.44 -5.68 -2.81
C ASN A 85 -17.08 -5.04 -4.15
N PHE A 86 -15.94 -5.35 -4.74
CA PHE A 86 -15.58 -4.91 -6.09
C PHE A 86 -16.65 -5.35 -7.12
N HIS A 87 -17.05 -6.62 -7.11
CA HIS A 87 -18.14 -7.08 -7.98
C HIS A 87 -19.47 -6.36 -7.75
N ARG A 88 -19.77 -5.95 -6.52
CA ARG A 88 -21.04 -5.30 -6.19
C ARG A 88 -21.02 -3.80 -6.46
N GLN A 89 -19.91 -3.13 -6.19
CA GLN A 89 -19.80 -1.67 -6.21
C GLN A 89 -19.02 -1.14 -7.42
N GLY A 90 -18.23 -1.99 -8.07
CA GLY A 90 -17.41 -1.59 -9.21
C GLY A 90 -16.14 -0.84 -8.81
N GLY A 91 -15.82 -0.70 -7.52
CA GLY A 91 -14.65 0.08 -7.10
C GLY A 91 -14.49 0.21 -5.59
N GLY A 92 -13.64 1.15 -5.19
CA GLY A 92 -13.32 1.42 -3.79
C GLY A 92 -12.35 2.59 -3.64
N VAL A 93 -11.83 2.75 -2.43
CA VAL A 93 -10.83 3.79 -2.11
C VAL A 93 -9.54 3.12 -1.68
N VAL A 94 -8.49 3.29 -2.47
CA VAL A 94 -7.14 2.85 -2.14
C VAL A 94 -6.45 3.97 -1.36
N GLN A 95 -5.70 3.61 -0.33
CA GLN A 95 -5.03 4.60 0.53
C GLN A 95 -3.65 4.14 0.98
N PHE A 96 -2.78 5.11 1.19
CA PHE A 96 -1.39 4.92 1.57
C PHE A 96 -1.20 5.43 2.99
N THR A 97 -0.82 4.53 3.90
CA THR A 97 -0.60 4.84 5.31
C THR A 97 0.83 4.53 5.73
N PRO A 98 1.50 5.42 6.47
CA PRO A 98 2.81 5.14 7.05
C PRO A 98 2.72 4.28 8.33
N ASP A 99 1.52 4.08 8.88
CA ASP A 99 1.32 3.32 10.13
C ASP A 99 1.19 1.82 9.84
N SER A 100 2.26 1.08 10.16
CA SER A 100 2.30 -0.38 10.01
C SER A 100 1.23 -1.12 10.82
N ARG A 101 0.69 -0.53 11.90
CA ARG A 101 -0.38 -1.14 12.69
C ARG A 101 -1.68 -1.12 11.92
N GLU A 102 -2.00 -0.01 11.24
CA GLU A 102 -3.19 0.10 10.40
C GLU A 102 -3.14 -0.89 9.24
N PHE A 103 -1.96 -1.03 8.61
CA PHE A 103 -1.75 -2.00 7.54
C PHE A 103 -1.94 -3.45 8.06
N VAL A 104 -1.36 -3.80 9.20
CA VAL A 104 -1.51 -5.14 9.80
C VAL A 104 -2.96 -5.41 10.17
N ASP A 105 -3.64 -4.45 10.81
CA ASP A 105 -5.06 -4.60 11.15
C ASP A 105 -5.91 -4.85 9.90
N ALA A 106 -5.67 -4.12 8.81
CA ALA A 106 -6.36 -4.33 7.55
C ALA A 106 -6.03 -5.69 6.89
N ALA A 107 -4.80 -6.19 7.07
CA ALA A 107 -4.35 -7.45 6.46
C ALA A 107 -4.86 -8.70 7.17
N VAL A 108 -4.91 -8.70 8.51
CA VAL A 108 -5.10 -9.93 9.30
C VAL A 108 -6.33 -9.92 10.20
N THR A 109 -7.10 -8.81 10.25
CA THR A 109 -8.33 -8.72 11.03
C THR A 109 -9.54 -8.41 10.15
N ILE A 110 -10.72 -8.46 10.75
CA ILE A 110 -11.94 -7.91 10.13
C ILE A 110 -12.10 -6.49 10.64
N ARG A 111 -11.71 -5.52 9.83
CA ARG A 111 -11.81 -4.10 10.15
C ARG A 111 -12.85 -3.43 9.28
N GLU A 112 -13.84 -2.80 9.92
CA GLU A 112 -14.90 -2.04 9.25
C GLU A 112 -14.98 -0.62 9.84
N GLU A 113 -14.97 0.37 8.98
CA GLU A 113 -14.98 1.79 9.33
C GLU A 113 -16.26 2.49 8.85
N ALA A 114 -16.59 3.65 9.44
CA ALA A 114 -17.70 4.48 9.01
C ALA A 114 -17.36 5.32 7.76
N HIS A 115 -16.06 5.57 7.55
CA HIS A 115 -15.54 6.40 6.46
C HIS A 115 -14.51 5.61 5.65
N PRO A 116 -14.35 5.91 4.34
CA PRO A 116 -13.43 5.16 3.49
C PRO A 116 -11.96 5.46 3.75
N VAL A 117 -11.62 6.67 4.21
CA VAL A 117 -10.24 7.09 4.41
C VAL A 117 -9.88 7.01 5.89
N LEU A 118 -8.77 6.35 6.21
CA LEU A 118 -8.23 6.23 7.56
C LEU A 118 -7.65 7.58 8.03
N PRO A 119 -7.76 7.90 9.33
CA PRO A 119 -7.27 9.18 9.86
C PRO A 119 -5.77 9.44 9.65
N ASN A 120 -4.96 8.37 9.57
CA ASN A 120 -3.52 8.46 9.39
C ASN A 120 -3.07 8.13 7.95
N ALA A 121 -3.98 8.12 6.98
CA ALA A 121 -3.61 7.98 5.58
C ALA A 121 -2.90 9.26 5.10
N ASP A 122 -1.77 9.11 4.40
CA ASP A 122 -1.07 10.25 3.77
C ASP A 122 -1.76 10.69 2.50
N ALA A 123 -2.31 9.74 1.76
CA ALA A 123 -3.00 9.98 0.49
C ALA A 123 -4.04 8.88 0.22
N TRP A 124 -5.00 9.18 -0.64
CA TRP A 124 -6.03 8.26 -1.09
C TRP A 124 -6.36 8.48 -2.56
N VAL A 125 -6.90 7.44 -3.19
CA VAL A 125 -7.41 7.48 -4.56
C VAL A 125 -8.67 6.63 -4.64
N GLU A 126 -9.75 7.21 -5.16
CA GLU A 126 -10.95 6.48 -5.54
C GLU A 126 -10.70 5.81 -6.88
N VAL A 127 -11.08 4.54 -6.99
CA VAL A 127 -10.82 3.76 -8.20
C VAL A 127 -12.07 3.01 -8.66
N ASP A 128 -12.26 2.96 -9.97
CA ASP A 128 -13.05 1.93 -10.61
C ASP A 128 -12.21 0.66 -10.71
N ALA A 129 -12.83 -0.50 -10.43
CA ALA A 129 -12.19 -1.81 -10.45
C ALA A 129 -12.88 -2.74 -11.45
N GLU A 130 -12.19 -3.12 -12.51
CA GLU A 130 -12.67 -4.04 -13.53
C GLU A 130 -11.96 -5.39 -13.43
N ALA A 131 -12.72 -6.49 -13.35
CA ALA A 131 -12.15 -7.83 -13.35
C ALA A 131 -11.69 -8.20 -14.77
N VAL A 132 -10.40 -8.46 -14.95
CA VAL A 132 -9.80 -8.72 -16.27
C VAL A 132 -9.31 -10.15 -16.46
N ASP A 133 -8.99 -10.84 -15.36
CA ASP A 133 -8.51 -12.23 -15.41
C ASP A 133 -8.84 -12.96 -14.11
N ARG A 134 -8.87 -14.28 -14.16
CA ARG A 134 -9.10 -15.15 -13.00
C ARG A 134 -8.52 -16.54 -13.20
N GLY A 135 -8.15 -17.18 -12.12
CA GLY A 135 -7.59 -18.52 -12.18
C GLY A 135 -7.55 -19.19 -10.82
N THR A 136 -6.78 -20.24 -10.74
CA THR A 136 -6.54 -21.02 -9.52
C THR A 136 -5.06 -21.31 -9.42
N GLU A 137 -4.49 -21.13 -8.23
CA GLU A 137 -3.13 -21.53 -7.90
C GLU A 137 -3.20 -22.47 -6.69
N GLY A 138 -2.78 -23.73 -6.87
CA GLY A 138 -3.10 -24.78 -5.92
C GLY A 138 -4.61 -24.91 -5.75
N ASP A 139 -5.09 -24.79 -4.50
CA ASP A 139 -6.52 -24.82 -4.15
C ASP A 139 -7.11 -23.42 -3.95
N THR A 140 -6.37 -22.35 -4.28
CA THR A 140 -6.80 -20.98 -4.04
C THR A 140 -7.17 -20.29 -5.35
N GLU A 141 -8.42 -19.85 -5.44
CA GLU A 141 -8.87 -19.00 -6.55
C GLU A 141 -8.25 -17.62 -6.45
N TRP A 142 -7.94 -17.00 -7.58
CA TRP A 142 -7.53 -15.60 -7.66
C TRP A 142 -8.29 -14.88 -8.75
N GLU A 143 -8.40 -13.56 -8.61
CA GLU A 143 -8.99 -12.67 -9.59
C GLU A 143 -8.16 -11.39 -9.68
N ARG A 144 -7.82 -11.00 -10.93
CA ARG A 144 -7.04 -9.81 -11.26
C ARG A 144 -7.97 -8.69 -11.67
N TRP A 145 -7.64 -7.51 -11.19
CA TRP A 145 -8.40 -6.30 -11.36
C TRP A 145 -7.53 -5.22 -12.00
N GLU A 146 -8.05 -4.53 -13.00
CA GLU A 146 -7.55 -3.23 -13.44
C GLU A 146 -8.19 -2.15 -12.57
N LEU A 147 -7.36 -1.25 -12.04
CA LEU A 147 -7.77 -0.15 -11.19
C LEU A 147 -7.54 1.18 -11.93
N ARG A 148 -8.62 1.94 -12.11
CA ARG A 148 -8.59 3.24 -12.80
C ARG A 148 -8.96 4.34 -11.82
N PRO A 149 -8.06 5.33 -11.58
CA PRO A 149 -8.35 6.48 -10.74
C PRO A 149 -9.57 7.26 -11.23
N THR A 150 -10.44 7.68 -10.31
CA THR A 150 -11.58 8.55 -10.57
C THR A 150 -11.51 9.86 -9.78
N ALA A 151 -10.88 9.82 -8.61
CA ALA A 151 -10.57 10.98 -7.79
C ALA A 151 -9.40 10.66 -6.87
N SER A 152 -8.60 11.65 -6.50
CA SER A 152 -7.51 11.46 -5.54
C SER A 152 -7.35 12.66 -4.62
N GLY A 153 -6.65 12.45 -3.49
CA GLY A 153 -6.34 13.51 -2.56
C GLY A 153 -5.14 13.16 -1.68
N THR A 154 -4.42 14.19 -1.28
CA THR A 154 -3.33 14.12 -0.32
C THR A 154 -3.82 14.70 1.00
N VAL A 155 -3.65 13.97 2.09
CA VAL A 155 -4.04 14.39 3.44
C VAL A 155 -2.84 15.01 4.17
N ALA A 156 -1.63 14.50 3.91
CA ALA A 156 -0.40 15.01 4.51
C ALA A 156 0.17 16.19 3.70
N ASP A 157 0.74 17.18 4.41
CA ASP A 157 1.47 18.30 3.79
C ASP A 157 2.82 17.85 3.16
N GLU A 158 3.30 16.67 3.52
CA GLU A 158 4.53 16.07 3.03
C GLU A 158 4.24 15.06 1.90
N ARG A 159 5.32 14.62 1.21
CA ARG A 159 5.19 13.60 0.17
C ARG A 159 4.65 12.29 0.77
N PRO A 160 3.57 11.73 0.22
CA PRO A 160 2.99 10.50 0.74
C PRO A 160 4.00 9.34 0.77
N HIS A 161 3.94 8.54 1.81
CA HIS A 161 4.82 7.40 2.00
C HIS A 161 4.29 6.16 1.26
N THR A 162 5.17 5.46 0.54
CA THR A 162 4.85 4.19 -0.12
C THR A 162 5.61 3.03 0.51
N ILE A 163 4.93 1.89 0.68
CA ILE A 163 5.54 0.66 1.19
C ILE A 163 5.81 -0.26 0.00
N ASN A 164 7.09 -0.50 -0.29
CA ASN A 164 7.53 -1.47 -1.29
C ASN A 164 8.31 -2.59 -0.61
N ARG A 165 7.80 -3.83 -0.68
CA ARG A 165 8.43 -5.00 -0.07
C ARG A 165 9.76 -5.36 -0.72
N GLY A 166 9.92 -5.10 -2.01
CA GLY A 166 11.18 -5.31 -2.72
C GLY A 166 12.32 -4.47 -2.14
N PHE A 167 12.04 -3.20 -1.77
CA PHE A 167 13.04 -2.35 -1.11
C PHE A 167 13.46 -2.92 0.25
N GLY A 168 12.51 -3.32 1.09
CA GLY A 168 12.81 -3.98 2.37
C GLY A 168 13.63 -5.26 2.18
N ALA A 169 13.26 -6.09 1.19
CA ALA A 169 13.98 -7.31 0.88
C ALA A 169 15.45 -7.07 0.44
N VAL A 170 15.71 -6.02 -0.35
CA VAL A 170 17.10 -5.63 -0.70
C VAL A 170 17.91 -5.27 0.55
N ILE A 171 17.32 -4.53 1.49
CA ILE A 171 18.01 -4.15 2.74
C ILE A 171 18.32 -5.40 3.57
N ASP A 172 17.33 -6.26 3.80
CA ASP A 172 17.50 -7.47 4.60
C ASP A 172 18.46 -8.47 3.95
N ALA A 173 18.43 -8.60 2.61
CA ALA A 173 19.40 -9.38 1.85
C ALA A 173 20.82 -8.84 2.02
N THR A 174 21.01 -7.53 1.99
CA THR A 174 22.31 -6.89 2.21
C THR A 174 22.86 -7.21 3.61
N VAL A 175 21.98 -7.19 4.61
CA VAL A 175 22.33 -7.59 5.98
C VAL A 175 22.72 -9.07 6.05
N ALA A 176 21.98 -9.97 5.40
CA ALA A 176 22.31 -11.40 5.35
C ALA A 176 23.63 -11.66 4.63
N ALA A 177 23.83 -11.05 3.46
CA ALA A 177 25.02 -11.20 2.63
C ALA A 177 26.29 -10.71 3.35
N SER A 178 26.22 -9.63 4.10
CA SER A 178 27.34 -9.09 4.87
C SER A 178 27.85 -10.03 5.98
N ARG A 179 27.12 -11.08 6.29
CA ARG A 179 27.40 -12.06 7.36
C ARG A 179 27.84 -13.42 6.84
N LEU A 180 27.86 -13.65 5.52
CA LEU A 180 28.19 -14.96 4.92
C LEU A 180 29.55 -15.51 5.35
N ASP A 181 30.54 -14.63 5.55
CA ASP A 181 31.89 -15.02 5.92
C ASP A 181 32.20 -14.76 7.41
N VAL A 182 31.18 -14.54 8.23
CA VAL A 182 31.33 -14.29 9.67
C VAL A 182 31.06 -15.61 10.44
N PRO A 183 32.06 -16.20 11.13
CA PRO A 183 31.94 -17.53 11.76
C PRO A 183 30.85 -17.66 12.83
N ALA A 184 30.33 -16.53 13.34
CA ALA A 184 29.26 -16.54 14.34
C ALA A 184 27.86 -16.81 13.77
N TYR A 185 27.72 -16.84 12.45
CA TYR A 185 26.45 -17.07 11.75
C TYR A 185 26.49 -18.36 10.94
N ASP A 186 25.35 -19.01 10.86
CA ASP A 186 25.15 -20.22 10.06
C ASP A 186 24.98 -19.83 8.58
N THR A 187 25.89 -20.29 7.74
CA THR A 187 25.94 -19.93 6.31
C THR A 187 24.73 -20.48 5.55
N GLU A 188 24.30 -21.72 5.81
CA GLU A 188 23.14 -22.33 5.16
C GLU A 188 21.88 -21.49 5.39
N THR A 189 21.61 -21.15 6.65
CA THR A 189 20.50 -20.26 7.01
C THR A 189 20.57 -18.90 6.30
N LEU A 190 21.75 -18.33 6.11
CA LEU A 190 21.92 -17.06 5.40
C LEU A 190 21.66 -17.19 3.90
N LEU A 191 22.09 -18.30 3.28
CA LEU A 191 21.82 -18.58 1.87
C LEU A 191 20.33 -18.80 1.60
N ASP A 192 19.62 -19.53 2.47
CA ASP A 192 18.17 -19.70 2.39
C ASP A 192 17.43 -18.35 2.47
N ARG A 193 17.87 -17.46 3.37
CA ARG A 193 17.32 -16.12 3.48
C ARG A 193 17.57 -15.30 2.21
N LEU A 194 18.76 -15.38 1.63
CA LEU A 194 19.08 -14.70 0.38
C LEU A 194 18.21 -15.19 -0.78
N ALA A 195 17.96 -16.49 -0.87
CA ALA A 195 17.05 -17.08 -1.86
C ALA A 195 15.61 -16.53 -1.66
N TYR A 196 15.10 -16.52 -0.43
CA TYR A 196 13.78 -15.95 -0.11
C TYR A 196 13.67 -14.46 -0.48
N PHE A 197 14.70 -13.67 -0.18
CA PHE A 197 14.71 -12.25 -0.54
C PHE A 197 14.85 -12.03 -2.06
N ALA A 198 15.57 -12.89 -2.77
CA ALA A 198 15.64 -12.87 -4.23
C ALA A 198 14.24 -13.00 -4.86
N ASP A 199 13.46 -13.99 -4.41
CA ASP A 199 12.07 -14.17 -4.85
C ASP A 199 11.19 -12.96 -4.53
N THR A 200 11.38 -12.36 -3.36
CA THR A 200 10.62 -11.16 -2.96
C THR A 200 10.97 -9.97 -3.84
N VAL A 201 12.26 -9.76 -4.16
CA VAL A 201 12.69 -8.67 -5.05
C VAL A 201 12.19 -8.89 -6.47
N GLU A 202 12.22 -10.12 -6.96
CA GLU A 202 11.69 -10.47 -8.29
C GLU A 202 10.19 -10.16 -8.40
N LYS A 203 9.40 -10.50 -7.37
CA LYS A 203 7.93 -10.34 -7.38
C LYS A 203 7.47 -8.92 -7.05
N CYS A 204 8.17 -8.22 -6.18
CA CYS A 204 7.69 -6.96 -5.59
C CYS A 204 8.59 -5.76 -5.87
N GLY A 205 9.85 -5.97 -6.28
CA GLY A 205 10.79 -4.90 -6.59
C GLY A 205 10.53 -4.29 -7.95
N GLY A 206 10.70 -2.96 -8.04
CA GLY A 206 10.79 -2.28 -9.31
C GLY A 206 12.19 -2.39 -9.91
N PRO A 207 12.47 -1.74 -11.05
CA PRO A 207 13.76 -1.83 -11.73
C PRO A 207 14.96 -1.43 -10.86
N ARG A 208 14.77 -0.50 -9.91
CA ARG A 208 15.84 -0.04 -9.01
C ARG A 208 16.19 -1.10 -7.97
N GLU A 209 15.20 -1.75 -7.38
CA GLU A 209 15.38 -2.81 -6.41
C GLU A 209 16.03 -4.04 -7.06
N GLN A 210 15.61 -4.40 -8.27
CA GLN A 210 16.18 -5.49 -9.05
C GLN A 210 17.66 -5.22 -9.38
N ALA A 211 18.00 -4.03 -9.88
CA ALA A 211 19.38 -3.64 -10.17
C ALA A 211 20.26 -3.62 -8.90
N ALA A 212 19.73 -3.16 -7.76
CA ALA A 212 20.43 -3.19 -6.49
C ALA A 212 20.71 -4.63 -6.02
N PHE A 213 19.75 -5.53 -6.18
CA PHE A 213 19.91 -6.94 -5.83
C PHE A 213 20.88 -7.67 -6.76
N GLU A 214 20.92 -7.33 -8.03
CA GLU A 214 21.94 -7.85 -8.98
C GLU A 214 23.34 -7.41 -8.54
N THR A 215 23.51 -6.15 -8.14
CA THR A 215 24.79 -5.65 -7.62
C THR A 215 25.22 -6.42 -6.38
N LEU A 216 24.30 -6.66 -5.43
CA LEU A 216 24.56 -7.50 -4.26
C LEU A 216 24.98 -8.93 -4.66
N SER A 217 24.26 -9.53 -5.57
CA SER A 217 24.51 -10.89 -6.04
C SER A 217 25.88 -11.05 -6.72
N ALA A 218 26.27 -10.06 -7.52
CA ALA A 218 27.59 -10.03 -8.18
C ALA A 218 28.73 -9.81 -7.17
N ALA A 219 28.51 -8.98 -6.15
CA ALA A 219 29.54 -8.68 -5.15
C ALA A 219 29.80 -9.82 -4.15
N THR A 220 28.81 -10.70 -3.92
CA THR A 220 28.88 -11.75 -2.88
C THR A 220 28.94 -13.17 -3.44
N GLU A 221 28.67 -13.31 -4.73
CA GLU A 221 28.64 -14.63 -5.44
C GLU A 221 27.83 -15.72 -4.71
N TRP A 222 26.83 -15.30 -3.91
CA TRP A 222 26.07 -16.18 -3.03
C TRP A 222 25.36 -17.33 -3.76
N ARG A 223 24.92 -17.10 -5.02
CA ARG A 223 24.26 -18.13 -5.83
C ARG A 223 25.19 -19.30 -6.17
N SER A 224 26.49 -19.04 -6.36
CA SER A 224 27.49 -20.09 -6.58
C SER A 224 27.67 -20.95 -5.34
N ARG A 225 27.58 -20.35 -4.14
CA ARG A 225 27.68 -21.08 -2.87
C ARG A 225 26.50 -22.03 -2.64
N VAL A 226 25.29 -21.67 -3.07
CA VAL A 226 24.11 -22.55 -3.02
C VAL A 226 24.28 -23.77 -3.92
N ALA A 227 24.94 -23.63 -5.09
CA ALA A 227 25.13 -24.70 -6.04
C ALA A 227 26.21 -25.73 -5.60
N ASP A 228 27.15 -25.34 -4.74
CA ASP A 228 28.22 -26.20 -4.26
C ASP A 228 27.82 -27.08 -3.06
N ASP A 229 26.73 -26.75 -2.35
CA ASP A 229 26.21 -27.47 -1.17
C ASP A 229 25.11 -28.49 -1.51
N GLY A 230 24.73 -28.70 -2.77
CA GLY A 230 23.69 -29.60 -3.26
C GLY A 230 24.29 -30.74 -4.11
#